data_290437b5e4e52d9d480c1fd521355d38
#
_entry.id   290437b5e4e52d9d480c1fd521355d38
#
_cell.length_a   1.000
_cell.length_b   1.000
_cell.length_c   1.000
_cell.angle_alpha   90.00
_cell.angle_beta   90.00
_cell.angle_gamma   90.00
#
_symmetry.space_group_name_H-M   'P 1'
#
loop_
_entity.id
_entity.type
_entity.pdbx_description
1 polymer ?
#
loop_
_entity_poly.entity_id
_entity_poly.type
_entity_poly.pdbx_seq_one_letter_code
_entity_poly.pdbx_strand_id
1 'polypeptide(L)'
;IPIYSYPEYIYEQSKNKIRVVIGGSHGKTSITAMILHVLQNLKIDCDYLVGAQLEGFETMVKLTHDANIIILEGDEYLSSPIDRRPKFHLYSPNIAVISGIAWDHINVFPTYDVYVNQFRIFKDMISETLIYCSEDMELNKLVNEPTKCKLIPYSTLEHEIKNGTTIIKNTELLIFGNHNLQNMHAAMLVCKELGVSEENFLDKISTFKGASKRLELVKKHYSSAIYKDFAH
;
A
#
# COMPACT_ATOMS: atom_id res chain seq x y z
N ILE A 1 11.89 12.01 -30.48
CA ILE A 1 11.96 12.20 -29.01
C ILE A 1 10.89 11.28 -28.41
N PRO A 2 11.21 10.33 -27.51
CA PRO A 2 10.23 9.52 -26.84
C PRO A 2 9.33 10.40 -25.97
N ILE A 3 8.03 10.11 -26.00
CA ILE A 3 7.04 10.77 -25.16
C ILE A 3 6.41 9.70 -24.27
N TYR A 4 6.36 9.94 -22.98
CA TYR A 4 5.80 9.04 -21.98
C TYR A 4 4.67 9.73 -21.22
N SER A 5 3.64 8.99 -20.87
CA SER A 5 2.78 9.39 -19.77
C SER A 5 3.56 9.29 -18.47
N TYR A 6 3.06 9.93 -17.42
CA TYR A 6 3.69 9.86 -16.10
C TYR A 6 3.91 8.41 -15.60
N PRO A 7 2.91 7.49 -15.63
CA PRO A 7 3.13 6.12 -15.19
C PRO A 7 4.09 5.33 -16.09
N GLU A 8 4.09 5.56 -17.39
CA GLU A 8 5.05 4.95 -18.31
C GLU A 8 6.48 5.38 -17.98
N TYR A 9 6.70 6.66 -17.66
CA TYR A 9 8.01 7.14 -17.25
C TYR A 9 8.48 6.48 -15.94
N ILE A 10 7.58 6.35 -14.95
CA ILE A 10 7.88 5.64 -13.70
C ILE A 10 8.29 4.19 -13.99
N TYR A 11 7.56 3.48 -14.86
CA TYR A 11 7.91 2.13 -15.26
C TYR A 11 9.29 2.07 -15.93
N GLU A 12 9.57 2.95 -16.90
CA GLU A 12 10.87 3.00 -17.58
C GLU A 12 12.04 3.19 -16.61
N GLN A 13 11.86 4.02 -15.57
CA GLN A 13 12.88 4.24 -14.54
C GLN A 13 12.98 3.09 -13.52
N SER A 14 12.02 2.19 -13.50
CA SER A 14 11.93 1.12 -12.50
C SER A 14 11.91 -0.30 -13.07
N LYS A 15 11.99 -0.48 -14.38
CA LYS A 15 11.87 -1.81 -15.02
C LYS A 15 12.91 -2.83 -14.56
N ASN A 16 14.06 -2.39 -14.08
CA ASN A 16 15.13 -3.24 -13.54
C ASN A 16 15.10 -3.34 -12.00
N LYS A 17 14.05 -2.84 -11.35
CA LYS A 17 13.88 -2.86 -9.89
C LYS A 17 12.77 -3.82 -9.48
N ILE A 18 12.78 -4.26 -8.24
CA ILE A 18 11.63 -4.92 -7.63
C ILE A 18 10.53 -3.88 -7.45
N ARG A 19 9.47 -3.99 -8.24
CA ARG A 19 8.32 -3.08 -8.19
C ARG A 19 7.26 -3.66 -7.27
N VAL A 20 7.05 -2.95 -6.15
CA VAL A 20 5.98 -3.23 -5.20
C VAL A 20 4.85 -2.23 -5.46
N VAL A 21 3.68 -2.69 -5.86
CA VAL A 21 2.53 -1.83 -6.21
C VAL A 21 1.38 -2.06 -5.23
N ILE A 22 0.97 -0.98 -4.58
CA ILE A 22 -0.11 -1.01 -3.59
C ILE A 22 -1.39 -0.50 -4.24
N GLY A 23 -2.28 -1.41 -4.62
CA GLY A 23 -3.60 -1.13 -5.21
C GLY A 23 -4.75 -1.40 -4.23
N GLY A 24 -5.96 -1.07 -4.68
CA GLY A 24 -7.20 -1.28 -3.92
C GLY A 24 -7.92 0.02 -3.59
N SER A 25 -9.19 -0.06 -3.26
CA SER A 25 -10.04 1.11 -3.06
C SER A 25 -9.70 1.90 -1.80
N HIS A 26 -9.13 1.28 -0.79
CA HIS A 26 -8.82 1.89 0.51
C HIS A 26 -7.42 1.51 1.00
N GLY A 27 -6.87 2.30 1.92
CA GLY A 27 -5.63 1.95 2.62
C GLY A 27 -4.32 2.12 1.84
N LYS A 28 -4.34 2.37 0.53
CA LYS A 28 -3.13 2.50 -0.32
C LYS A 28 -2.05 3.38 0.32
N THR A 29 -2.38 4.63 0.60
CA THR A 29 -1.44 5.60 1.19
C THR A 29 -0.92 5.16 2.56
N SER A 30 -1.79 4.59 3.41
CA SER A 30 -1.40 4.12 4.74
C SER A 30 -0.45 2.93 4.66
N ILE A 31 -0.74 1.94 3.80
CA ILE A 31 0.13 0.77 3.59
C ILE A 31 1.49 1.23 3.04
N THR A 32 1.47 2.08 2.01
CA THR A 32 2.70 2.63 1.40
C THR A 32 3.54 3.39 2.43
N ALA A 33 2.89 4.25 3.24
CA ALA A 33 3.57 5.01 4.30
C ALA A 33 4.20 4.10 5.37
N MET A 34 3.50 3.04 5.80
CA MET A 34 4.02 2.07 6.77
C MET A 34 5.23 1.31 6.23
N ILE A 35 5.18 0.86 4.97
CA ILE A 35 6.32 0.21 4.32
C ILE A 35 7.52 1.14 4.27
N LEU A 36 7.33 2.35 3.77
CA LEU A 36 8.41 3.35 3.64
C LEU A 36 9.00 3.74 4.99
N HIS A 37 8.14 3.91 6.03
CA HIS A 37 8.60 4.18 7.39
C HIS A 37 9.53 3.08 7.92
N VAL A 38 9.15 1.81 7.74
CA VAL A 38 9.96 0.67 8.19
C VAL A 38 11.27 0.58 7.40
N LEU A 39 11.22 0.66 6.07
CA LEU A 39 12.42 0.58 5.23
C LEU A 39 13.41 1.71 5.54
N GLN A 40 12.92 2.95 5.69
CA GLN A 40 13.76 4.11 6.05
C GLN A 40 14.43 3.94 7.41
N ASN A 41 13.68 3.47 8.44
CA ASN A 41 14.23 3.26 9.78
C ASN A 41 15.20 2.06 9.85
N LEU A 42 15.13 1.13 8.91
CA LEU A 42 16.09 0.05 8.73
C LEU A 42 17.26 0.43 7.80
N LYS A 43 17.25 1.65 7.25
CA LYS A 43 18.25 2.14 6.27
C LYS A 43 18.31 1.28 5.00
N ILE A 44 17.19 0.71 4.61
CA ILE A 44 17.03 0.01 3.33
C ILE A 44 16.66 1.05 2.28
N ASP A 45 17.55 1.27 1.32
CA ASP A 45 17.31 2.27 0.27
C ASP A 45 16.26 1.78 -0.73
N CYS A 46 15.29 2.63 -1.00
CA CYS A 46 14.23 2.38 -1.97
C CYS A 46 13.80 3.67 -2.66
N ASP A 47 13.35 3.53 -3.89
CA ASP A 47 12.59 4.55 -4.59
C ASP A 47 11.12 4.47 -4.20
N TYR A 48 10.36 5.53 -4.47
CA TYR A 48 8.94 5.53 -4.17
C TYR A 48 8.14 6.51 -5.01
N LEU A 49 6.84 6.22 -5.08
CA LEU A 49 5.79 7.10 -5.55
C LEU A 49 4.61 6.99 -4.59
N VAL A 50 4.23 8.09 -3.96
CA VAL A 50 3.12 8.17 -3.00
C VAL A 50 2.08 9.18 -3.44
N GLY A 51 0.82 8.95 -3.10
CA GLY A 51 -0.30 9.82 -3.46
C GLY A 51 -0.47 11.05 -2.55
N ALA A 52 0.28 11.12 -1.44
CA ALA A 52 0.24 12.23 -0.50
C ALA A 52 1.61 12.50 0.11
N GLN A 53 1.83 13.73 0.57
CA GLN A 53 3.04 14.06 1.31
C GLN A 53 3.10 13.27 2.61
N LEU A 54 4.21 12.59 2.85
CA LEU A 54 4.47 11.82 4.07
C LEU A 54 5.40 12.58 5.01
N GLU A 55 5.22 12.39 6.33
CA GLU A 55 6.13 12.94 7.34
C GLU A 55 7.52 12.29 7.19
N GLY A 56 8.57 13.11 7.16
CA GLY A 56 9.96 12.66 6.98
C GLY A 56 10.37 12.41 5.53
N PHE A 57 9.51 12.72 4.55
CA PHE A 57 9.81 12.63 3.12
C PHE A 57 9.71 14.00 2.47
N GLU A 58 10.76 14.43 1.76
CA GLU A 58 10.80 15.75 1.12
C GLU A 58 9.90 15.86 -0.10
N THR A 59 9.70 14.75 -0.81
CA THR A 59 8.95 14.69 -2.06
C THR A 59 7.96 13.54 -2.08
N MET A 60 7.02 13.58 -3.00
CA MET A 60 6.07 12.48 -3.24
C MET A 60 6.61 11.43 -4.20
N VAL A 61 7.75 11.70 -4.83
CA VAL A 61 8.42 10.78 -5.75
C VAL A 61 9.94 10.85 -5.54
N LYS A 62 10.57 9.69 -5.48
CA LYS A 62 12.02 9.52 -5.49
C LYS A 62 12.37 8.47 -6.55
N LEU A 63 13.24 8.84 -7.46
CA LEU A 63 13.79 7.95 -8.49
C LEU A 63 15.30 8.11 -8.51
N THR A 64 16.01 7.02 -8.23
CA THR A 64 17.46 6.97 -8.19
C THR A 64 17.99 5.89 -9.12
N HIS A 65 19.27 5.92 -9.43
CA HIS A 65 19.91 4.88 -10.24
C HIS A 65 20.16 3.62 -9.41
N ASP A 66 20.49 3.77 -8.13
CA ASP A 66 21.11 2.71 -7.33
C ASP A 66 20.11 1.89 -6.49
N ALA A 67 18.92 2.41 -6.19
CA ALA A 67 17.91 1.67 -5.46
C ALA A 67 17.41 0.46 -6.25
N ASN A 68 17.42 -0.72 -5.62
CA ASN A 68 16.95 -1.96 -6.22
C ASN A 68 15.44 -2.21 -6.05
N ILE A 69 14.78 -1.40 -5.24
CA ILE A 69 13.37 -1.55 -4.86
C ILE A 69 12.68 -0.22 -5.17
N ILE A 70 11.44 -0.31 -5.64
CA ILE A 70 10.54 0.85 -5.72
C ILE A 70 9.16 0.49 -5.14
N ILE A 71 8.65 1.37 -4.27
CA ILE A 71 7.31 1.26 -3.68
C ILE A 71 6.39 2.25 -4.37
N LEU A 72 5.33 1.74 -4.99
CA LEU A 72 4.42 2.51 -5.83
C LEU A 72 3.00 2.47 -5.28
N GLU A 73 2.44 3.63 -4.96
CA GLU A 73 1.01 3.71 -4.72
C GLU A 73 0.28 3.58 -6.06
N GLY A 74 -0.45 2.46 -6.22
CA GLY A 74 -1.16 2.08 -7.43
C GLY A 74 -2.55 2.71 -7.48
N ASP A 75 -2.70 3.73 -8.31
CA ASP A 75 -3.98 4.39 -8.54
C ASP A 75 -4.75 3.68 -9.67
N GLU A 76 -5.98 3.32 -9.42
CA GLU A 76 -6.90 2.73 -10.39
C GLU A 76 -7.48 3.76 -11.39
N TYR A 77 -7.23 5.06 -11.19
CA TYR A 77 -7.64 6.09 -12.13
C TYR A 77 -6.81 6.06 -13.42
N LEU A 78 -7.37 6.64 -14.49
CA LEU A 78 -6.77 6.63 -15.84
C LEU A 78 -5.35 7.22 -15.84
N SER A 79 -4.49 6.62 -16.66
CA SER A 79 -3.11 7.08 -16.87
C SER A 79 -3.05 8.48 -17.48
N SER A 80 -3.81 8.69 -18.54
CA SER A 80 -3.88 9.97 -19.24
C SER A 80 -5.20 10.09 -20.04
N PRO A 81 -5.53 11.26 -20.59
CA PRO A 81 -6.70 11.41 -21.45
C PRO A 81 -6.68 10.53 -22.71
N ILE A 82 -5.51 10.21 -23.23
CA ILE A 82 -5.32 9.41 -24.45
C ILE A 82 -5.02 7.93 -24.14
N ASP A 83 -4.48 7.62 -22.96
CA ASP A 83 -4.31 6.26 -22.48
C ASP A 83 -5.26 6.02 -21.30
N ARG A 84 -6.34 5.32 -21.57
CA ARG A 84 -7.42 5.06 -20.62
C ARG A 84 -7.15 3.85 -19.71
N ARG A 85 -5.96 3.24 -19.77
CA ARG A 85 -5.58 2.20 -18.82
C ARG A 85 -5.40 2.82 -17.44
N PRO A 86 -5.83 2.13 -16.37
CA PRO A 86 -5.48 2.51 -14.99
C PRO A 86 -3.98 2.63 -14.80
N LYS A 87 -3.53 3.59 -13.98
CA LYS A 87 -2.10 3.83 -13.72
C LYS A 87 -1.40 2.58 -13.21
N PHE A 88 -2.03 1.83 -12.29
CA PHE A 88 -1.42 0.63 -11.68
C PHE A 88 -1.15 -0.50 -12.70
N HIS A 89 -1.86 -0.56 -13.85
CA HIS A 89 -1.55 -1.50 -14.93
C HIS A 89 -0.19 -1.25 -15.57
N LEU A 90 0.25 0.02 -15.60
CA LEU A 90 1.48 0.39 -16.28
C LEU A 90 2.74 0.06 -15.48
N TYR A 91 2.60 -0.24 -14.18
CA TYR A 91 3.74 -0.51 -13.32
C TYR A 91 4.26 -1.95 -13.38
N SER A 92 3.51 -2.90 -13.93
CA SER A 92 3.93 -4.31 -14.07
C SER A 92 4.59 -4.87 -12.80
N PRO A 93 3.84 -5.10 -11.71
CA PRO A 93 4.39 -5.40 -10.40
C PRO A 93 5.09 -6.76 -10.31
N ASN A 94 6.18 -6.83 -9.54
CA ASN A 94 6.70 -8.09 -9.01
C ASN A 94 5.85 -8.52 -7.81
N ILE A 95 5.68 -7.62 -6.85
CA ILE A 95 4.87 -7.82 -5.65
C ILE A 95 3.72 -6.82 -5.69
N ALA A 96 2.51 -7.25 -5.43
CA ALA A 96 1.37 -6.36 -5.33
C ALA A 96 0.59 -6.57 -4.03
N VAL A 97 -0.03 -5.50 -3.57
CA VAL A 97 -1.11 -5.54 -2.56
C VAL A 97 -2.40 -5.13 -3.24
N ILE A 98 -3.50 -5.85 -2.95
CA ILE A 98 -4.86 -5.37 -3.20
C ILE A 98 -5.60 -5.32 -1.86
N SER A 99 -5.89 -4.10 -1.41
CA SER A 99 -6.45 -3.87 -0.07
C SER A 99 -7.97 -4.00 0.00
N GLY A 100 -8.65 -4.13 -1.13
CA GLY A 100 -10.09 -4.31 -1.25
C GLY A 100 -10.60 -3.77 -2.58
N ILE A 101 -11.82 -4.15 -2.95
CA ILE A 101 -12.51 -3.73 -4.17
C ILE A 101 -13.87 -3.14 -3.79
N ALA A 102 -13.91 -1.83 -3.57
CA ALA A 102 -15.14 -1.07 -3.39
C ALA A 102 -15.31 -0.10 -4.57
N TRP A 103 -16.49 -0.09 -5.18
CA TRP A 103 -16.73 0.68 -6.39
C TRP A 103 -16.48 2.17 -6.19
N ASP A 104 -15.50 2.68 -6.92
CA ASP A 104 -15.11 4.08 -6.94
C ASP A 104 -14.94 4.56 -8.39
N HIS A 105 -14.75 5.87 -8.59
CA HIS A 105 -14.53 6.47 -9.91
C HIS A 105 -15.63 6.14 -10.94
N ILE A 106 -16.92 6.28 -10.56
CA ILE A 106 -18.09 5.96 -11.40
C ILE A 106 -18.05 6.69 -12.75
N ASN A 107 -17.45 7.90 -12.79
CA ASN A 107 -17.25 8.67 -14.01
C ASN A 107 -16.31 7.99 -15.03
N VAL A 108 -15.48 7.06 -14.58
CA VAL A 108 -14.51 6.31 -15.40
C VAL A 108 -14.96 4.87 -15.60
N PHE A 109 -15.50 4.24 -14.54
CA PHE A 109 -15.96 2.86 -14.51
C PHE A 109 -17.47 2.84 -14.30
N PRO A 110 -18.27 2.86 -15.37
CA PRO A 110 -19.71 3.07 -15.29
C PRO A 110 -20.48 1.91 -14.66
N THR A 111 -19.87 0.73 -14.54
CA THR A 111 -20.45 -0.43 -13.85
C THR A 111 -19.43 -1.06 -12.91
N TYR A 112 -19.94 -1.72 -11.87
CA TYR A 112 -19.12 -2.45 -10.91
C TYR A 112 -18.24 -3.52 -11.59
N ASP A 113 -18.81 -4.27 -12.53
CA ASP A 113 -18.08 -5.32 -13.27
C ASP A 113 -16.90 -4.77 -14.06
N VAL A 114 -17.07 -3.60 -14.69
CA VAL A 114 -15.97 -2.93 -15.39
C VAL A 114 -14.86 -2.52 -14.42
N TYR A 115 -15.23 -2.07 -13.21
CA TYR A 115 -14.28 -1.73 -12.16
C TYR A 115 -13.54 -2.97 -11.63
N VAL A 116 -14.25 -4.03 -11.25
CA VAL A 116 -13.66 -5.30 -10.81
C VAL A 116 -12.73 -5.89 -11.86
N ASN A 117 -13.09 -5.77 -13.14
CA ASN A 117 -12.24 -6.26 -14.23
C ASN A 117 -10.87 -5.58 -14.30
N GLN A 118 -10.73 -4.33 -13.81
CA GLN A 118 -9.42 -3.68 -13.75
C GLN A 118 -8.50 -4.39 -12.75
N PHE A 119 -9.03 -4.87 -11.63
CA PHE A 119 -8.28 -5.65 -10.65
C PHE A 119 -7.96 -7.06 -11.15
N ARG A 120 -8.83 -7.66 -11.98
CA ARG A 120 -8.54 -8.94 -12.64
C ARG A 120 -7.34 -8.81 -13.57
N ILE A 121 -7.34 -7.79 -14.43
CA ILE A 121 -6.21 -7.49 -15.33
C ILE A 121 -4.95 -7.23 -14.51
N PHE A 122 -5.03 -6.43 -13.44
CA PHE A 122 -3.90 -6.13 -12.56
C PHE A 122 -3.33 -7.39 -11.91
N LYS A 123 -4.19 -8.28 -11.38
CA LYS A 123 -3.78 -9.58 -10.81
C LYS A 123 -2.98 -10.41 -11.82
N ASP A 124 -3.43 -10.45 -13.08
CA ASP A 124 -2.79 -11.27 -14.12
C ASP A 124 -1.43 -10.70 -14.57
N MET A 125 -1.13 -9.45 -14.24
CA MET A 125 0.16 -8.79 -14.52
C MET A 125 1.21 -9.02 -13.43
N ILE A 126 0.84 -9.55 -12.26
CA ILE A 126 1.75 -9.75 -11.14
C ILE A 126 2.67 -10.93 -11.43
N SER A 127 3.99 -10.70 -11.35
CA SER A 127 4.96 -11.73 -11.71
C SER A 127 5.35 -12.67 -10.56
N GLU A 128 5.27 -12.24 -9.29
CA GLU A 128 5.76 -13.01 -8.15
C GLU A 128 4.70 -13.22 -7.06
N THR A 129 4.26 -12.16 -6.36
CA THR A 129 3.41 -12.29 -5.16
C THR A 129 2.25 -11.29 -5.16
N LEU A 130 1.04 -11.79 -4.94
CA LEU A 130 -0.13 -10.99 -4.59
C LEU A 130 -0.47 -11.17 -3.10
N ILE A 131 -0.40 -10.08 -2.36
CA ILE A 131 -0.86 -9.96 -0.97
C ILE A 131 -2.27 -9.35 -1.01
N TYR A 132 -3.27 -10.03 -0.46
CA TYR A 132 -4.66 -9.60 -0.63
C TYR A 132 -5.47 -9.66 0.68
N CYS A 133 -6.39 -8.71 0.84
CA CYS A 133 -7.30 -8.67 1.97
C CYS A 133 -8.33 -9.81 1.89
N SER A 134 -8.22 -10.81 2.77
CA SER A 134 -9.14 -11.95 2.80
C SER A 134 -10.50 -11.62 3.43
N GLU A 135 -10.67 -10.45 4.01
CA GLU A 135 -11.96 -9.98 4.54
C GLU A 135 -12.83 -9.34 3.45
N ASP A 136 -12.27 -9.04 2.26
CA ASP A 136 -13.03 -8.53 1.12
C ASP A 136 -13.61 -9.68 0.28
N MET A 137 -14.93 -9.72 0.17
CA MET A 137 -15.66 -10.82 -0.50
C MET A 137 -15.40 -10.84 -2.02
N GLU A 138 -15.31 -9.68 -2.65
CA GLU A 138 -15.07 -9.61 -4.11
C GLU A 138 -13.66 -10.03 -4.45
N LEU A 139 -12.71 -9.60 -3.64
CA LEU A 139 -11.32 -10.00 -3.79
C LEU A 139 -11.12 -11.50 -3.58
N ASN A 140 -11.85 -12.12 -2.63
CA ASN A 140 -11.84 -13.57 -2.46
C ASN A 140 -12.34 -14.31 -3.70
N LYS A 141 -13.36 -13.81 -4.42
CA LYS A 141 -13.79 -14.40 -5.68
C LYS A 141 -12.69 -14.28 -6.75
N LEU A 142 -12.10 -13.10 -6.85
CA LEU A 142 -11.06 -12.80 -7.83
C LEU A 142 -9.79 -13.67 -7.66
N VAL A 143 -9.34 -13.94 -6.44
CA VAL A 143 -8.16 -14.76 -6.18
C VAL A 143 -8.39 -16.25 -6.34
N ASN A 144 -9.66 -16.71 -6.35
CA ASN A 144 -10.02 -18.09 -6.69
C ASN A 144 -9.95 -18.38 -8.20
N GLU A 145 -9.88 -17.34 -9.03
CA GLU A 145 -9.59 -17.50 -10.45
C GLU A 145 -8.11 -17.91 -10.66
N PRO A 146 -7.78 -18.68 -11.72
CA PRO A 146 -6.41 -19.08 -11.98
C PRO A 146 -5.42 -17.91 -11.97
N THR A 147 -4.28 -18.11 -11.35
CA THR A 147 -3.18 -17.12 -11.33
C THR A 147 -1.83 -17.81 -11.35
N LYS A 148 -0.79 -17.09 -11.79
CA LYS A 148 0.59 -17.58 -11.80
C LYS A 148 1.40 -17.12 -10.60
N CYS A 149 0.95 -16.06 -9.92
CA CYS A 149 1.67 -15.53 -8.77
C CYS A 149 1.33 -16.29 -7.48
N LYS A 150 2.21 -16.20 -6.49
CA LYS A 150 1.97 -16.65 -5.12
C LYS A 150 0.89 -15.77 -4.48
N LEU A 151 -0.07 -16.40 -3.81
CA LEU A 151 -1.14 -15.71 -3.11
C LEU A 151 -0.88 -15.72 -1.60
N ILE A 152 -0.91 -14.56 -0.96
CA ILE A 152 -0.76 -14.41 0.49
C ILE A 152 -1.98 -13.64 1.03
N PRO A 153 -2.90 -14.31 1.74
CA PRO A 153 -4.02 -13.63 2.38
C PRO A 153 -3.56 -12.84 3.60
N TYR A 154 -4.22 -11.72 3.87
CA TYR A 154 -4.12 -11.02 5.14
C TYR A 154 -5.48 -10.58 5.65
N SER A 155 -5.57 -10.37 6.95
CA SER A 155 -6.73 -9.89 7.68
C SER A 155 -6.29 -8.92 8.77
N THR A 156 -7.23 -8.46 9.58
CA THR A 156 -6.90 -7.68 10.78
C THR A 156 -6.01 -8.50 11.71
N LEU A 157 -4.89 -7.93 12.16
CA LEU A 157 -3.98 -8.59 13.10
C LEU A 157 -4.65 -8.80 14.47
N GLU A 158 -4.39 -9.96 15.08
CA GLU A 158 -4.72 -10.18 16.47
C GLU A 158 -3.98 -9.18 17.37
N HIS A 159 -4.71 -8.53 18.26
CA HIS A 159 -4.19 -7.47 19.10
C HIS A 159 -4.91 -7.41 20.44
N GLU A 160 -4.26 -6.77 21.41
CA GLU A 160 -4.84 -6.43 22.69
C GLU A 160 -4.93 -4.91 22.84
N ILE A 161 -5.91 -4.44 23.62
CA ILE A 161 -5.99 -3.04 24.00
C ILE A 161 -5.78 -2.94 25.50
N LYS A 162 -4.68 -2.31 25.92
CA LYS A 162 -4.37 -2.07 27.34
C LYS A 162 -4.22 -0.57 27.58
N ASN A 163 -5.03 -0.03 28.49
CA ASN A 163 -5.02 1.40 28.83
C ASN A 163 -5.15 2.33 27.60
N GLY A 164 -5.97 1.93 26.60
CA GLY A 164 -6.16 2.69 25.37
C GLY A 164 -5.00 2.62 24.37
N THR A 165 -4.03 1.71 24.58
CA THR A 165 -2.92 1.47 23.66
C THR A 165 -3.10 0.11 22.99
N THR A 166 -2.92 0.06 21.68
CA THR A 166 -2.91 -1.18 20.90
C THR A 166 -1.59 -1.91 21.09
N ILE A 167 -1.66 -3.22 21.37
CA ILE A 167 -0.48 -4.07 21.61
C ILE A 167 -0.53 -5.28 20.68
N ILE A 168 0.56 -5.55 19.97
CA ILE A 168 0.75 -6.75 19.17
C ILE A 168 2.07 -7.40 19.57
N LYS A 169 2.02 -8.68 19.99
CA LYS A 169 3.22 -9.45 20.41
C LYS A 169 4.15 -8.66 21.37
N ASN A 170 3.57 -8.01 22.37
CA ASN A 170 4.24 -7.14 23.37
C ASN A 170 4.79 -5.81 22.80
N THR A 171 4.52 -5.46 21.55
CA THR A 171 4.88 -4.16 20.98
C THR A 171 3.71 -3.20 21.10
N GLU A 172 3.93 -2.07 21.78
CA GLU A 172 2.97 -0.98 21.83
C GLU A 172 2.97 -0.20 20.52
N LEU A 173 1.78 0.11 20.01
CA LEU A 173 1.60 0.84 18.76
C LEU A 173 0.97 2.20 19.00
N LEU A 174 1.38 3.19 18.21
CA LEU A 174 0.76 4.52 18.19
C LEU A 174 -0.49 4.57 17.29
N ILE A 175 -0.67 3.59 16.43
CA ILE A 175 -1.84 3.43 15.57
C ILE A 175 -2.90 2.56 16.26
N PHE A 176 -4.15 2.76 15.88
CA PHE A 176 -5.29 2.03 16.42
C PHE A 176 -6.38 1.83 15.35
N GLY A 177 -7.34 0.96 15.67
CA GLY A 177 -8.49 0.65 14.83
C GLY A 177 -8.18 -0.43 13.78
N ASN A 178 -9.19 -1.26 13.51
CA ASN A 178 -9.08 -2.46 12.68
C ASN A 178 -8.51 -2.16 11.30
N HIS A 179 -8.93 -1.08 10.64
CA HIS A 179 -8.41 -0.69 9.32
C HIS A 179 -6.91 -0.41 9.31
N ASN A 180 -6.38 0.27 10.36
CA ASN A 180 -4.95 0.52 10.46
C ASN A 180 -4.17 -0.77 10.74
N LEU A 181 -4.72 -1.66 11.56
CA LEU A 181 -4.10 -2.96 11.86
C LEU A 181 -4.12 -3.90 10.64
N GLN A 182 -5.17 -3.83 9.84
CA GLN A 182 -5.27 -4.51 8.56
C GLN A 182 -4.24 -3.97 7.56
N ASN A 183 -4.14 -2.63 7.43
CA ASN A 183 -3.12 -1.99 6.61
C ASN A 183 -1.69 -2.34 7.06
N MET A 184 -1.48 -2.40 8.38
CA MET A 184 -0.19 -2.77 8.96
C MET A 184 0.18 -4.23 8.64
N HIS A 185 -0.80 -5.15 8.66
CA HIS A 185 -0.55 -6.55 8.27
C HIS A 185 -0.10 -6.65 6.80
N ALA A 186 -0.78 -5.94 5.89
CA ALA A 186 -0.35 -5.87 4.50
C ALA A 186 1.08 -5.33 4.36
N ALA A 187 1.41 -4.24 5.06
CA ALA A 187 2.74 -3.64 5.05
C ALA A 187 3.80 -4.61 5.62
N MET A 188 3.48 -5.34 6.68
CA MET A 188 4.36 -6.35 7.28
C MET A 188 4.67 -7.48 6.29
N LEU A 189 3.66 -7.97 5.58
CA LEU A 189 3.85 -9.03 4.58
C LEU A 189 4.67 -8.56 3.38
N VAL A 190 4.48 -7.32 2.91
CA VAL A 190 5.35 -6.72 1.88
C VAL A 190 6.79 -6.65 2.39
N CYS A 191 7.02 -6.13 3.58
CA CYS A 191 8.35 -6.03 4.18
C CYS A 191 9.00 -7.42 4.32
N LYS A 192 8.21 -8.45 4.67
CA LYS A 192 8.67 -9.85 4.74
C LYS A 192 9.11 -10.38 3.38
N GLU A 193 8.35 -10.13 2.31
CA GLU A 193 8.75 -10.52 0.93
C GLU A 193 10.02 -9.75 0.49
N LEU A 194 10.29 -8.58 1.07
CA LEU A 194 11.53 -7.81 0.86
C LEU A 194 12.66 -8.21 1.81
N GLY A 195 12.52 -9.27 2.61
CA GLY A 195 13.56 -9.82 3.50
C GLY A 195 13.62 -9.20 4.90
N VAL A 196 12.66 -8.37 5.30
CA VAL A 196 12.57 -7.81 6.65
C VAL A 196 11.90 -8.83 7.58
N SER A 197 12.52 -9.15 8.70
CA SER A 197 11.92 -10.02 9.72
C SER A 197 10.73 -9.33 10.41
N GLU A 198 9.79 -10.13 10.91
CA GLU A 198 8.63 -9.61 11.67
C GLU A 198 9.06 -8.81 12.90
N GLU A 199 10.10 -9.25 13.61
CA GLU A 199 10.65 -8.56 14.78
C GLU A 199 11.15 -7.16 14.42
N ASN A 200 11.95 -7.05 13.35
CA ASN A 200 12.44 -5.76 12.84
C ASN A 200 11.28 -4.87 12.36
N PHE A 201 10.26 -5.45 11.73
CA PHE A 201 9.08 -4.70 11.32
C PHE A 201 8.37 -4.13 12.55
N LEU A 202 8.06 -4.96 13.57
CA LEU A 202 7.34 -4.53 14.77
C LEU A 202 8.13 -3.47 15.56
N ASP A 203 9.46 -3.62 15.67
CA ASP A 203 10.31 -2.61 16.30
C ASP A 203 10.18 -1.24 15.61
N LYS A 204 10.25 -1.21 14.29
CA LYS A 204 10.23 0.07 13.55
C LYS A 204 8.82 0.66 13.43
N ILE A 205 7.79 -0.17 13.23
CA ILE A 205 6.40 0.32 13.08
C ILE A 205 5.85 0.88 14.39
N SER A 206 6.41 0.51 15.54
CA SER A 206 6.01 1.03 16.87
C SER A 206 6.09 2.55 16.97
N THR A 207 6.95 3.19 16.18
CA THR A 207 7.13 4.64 16.13
C THR A 207 6.30 5.34 15.08
N PHE A 208 5.54 4.60 14.27
CA PHE A 208 4.70 5.16 13.20
C PHE A 208 3.45 5.84 13.76
N LYS A 209 3.30 7.13 13.50
CA LYS A 209 2.22 7.97 14.06
C LYS A 209 0.95 8.05 13.20
N GLY A 210 0.94 7.37 12.06
CA GLY A 210 -0.10 7.48 11.05
C GLY A 210 0.40 8.15 9.76
N ALA A 211 -0.29 7.92 8.63
CA ALA A 211 -0.04 8.68 7.42
C ALA A 211 -0.64 10.08 7.56
N SER A 212 -0.03 11.07 6.92
CA SER A 212 -0.49 12.46 6.97
C SER A 212 -2.00 12.56 6.67
N LYS A 213 -2.75 13.21 7.53
CA LYS A 213 -4.22 13.36 7.46
C LYS A 213 -5.00 12.04 7.41
N ARG A 214 -4.45 10.92 7.93
CA ARG A 214 -5.10 9.61 8.04
C ARG A 214 -4.96 9.12 9.47
N LEU A 215 -5.86 9.55 10.38
CA LEU A 215 -5.77 9.33 11.84
C LEU A 215 -4.39 9.69 12.40
N GLU A 216 -3.81 10.77 11.88
CA GLU A 216 -2.53 11.30 12.31
C GLU A 216 -2.61 11.81 13.74
N LEU A 217 -1.82 11.26 14.66
CA LEU A 217 -1.78 11.70 16.04
C LEU A 217 -1.13 13.09 16.13
N VAL A 218 -1.93 14.12 16.43
CA VAL A 218 -1.46 15.50 16.59
C VAL A 218 -0.94 15.75 18.00
N LYS A 219 -1.68 15.28 19.04
CA LYS A 219 -1.32 15.49 20.45
C LYS A 219 -1.95 14.43 21.33
N LYS A 220 -1.22 13.98 22.34
CA LYS A 220 -1.71 13.06 23.38
C LYS A 220 -1.48 13.66 24.77
N HIS A 221 -2.50 13.57 25.62
CA HIS A 221 -2.49 13.88 27.05
C HIS A 221 -2.92 12.65 27.86
N TYR A 222 -2.85 12.73 29.19
CA TYR A 222 -3.19 11.61 30.10
C TYR A 222 -4.58 11.00 29.84
N SER A 223 -5.58 11.83 29.50
CA SER A 223 -6.98 11.40 29.35
C SER A 223 -7.56 11.70 27.98
N SER A 224 -6.78 12.24 27.04
CA SER A 224 -7.28 12.65 25.74
C SER A 224 -6.20 12.58 24.65
N ALA A 225 -6.62 12.33 23.42
CA ALA A 225 -5.76 12.41 22.24
C ALA A 225 -6.50 13.14 21.11
N ILE A 226 -5.77 13.91 20.32
CA ILE A 226 -6.27 14.65 19.18
C ILE A 226 -5.68 14.02 17.93
N TYR A 227 -6.55 13.64 17.03
CA TYR A 227 -6.17 13.08 15.74
C TYR A 227 -6.67 13.97 14.61
N LYS A 228 -5.90 14.02 13.53
CA LYS A 228 -6.29 14.65 12.27
C LYS A 228 -6.60 13.56 11.25
N ASP A 229 -7.79 13.65 10.68
CA ASP A 229 -8.23 12.71 9.67
C ASP A 229 -8.77 13.45 8.44
N PHE A 230 -8.56 12.85 7.26
CA PHE A 230 -9.19 13.29 6.02
C PHE A 230 -10.36 12.34 5.75
N ALA A 231 -11.48 12.65 6.40
CA ALA A 231 -12.74 11.96 6.13
C ALA A 231 -13.35 12.44 4.80
N HIS A 232 -13.83 11.49 4.01
CA HIS A 232 -14.66 11.76 2.83
C HIS A 232 -16.13 11.75 3.22
#